data_c486ba3c3c0b8d8aa4e14ada18d6b1aa
#
_entry.id   c486ba3c3c0b8d8aa4e14ada18d6b1aa
#
_cell.length_a   1.000
_cell.length_b   1.000
_cell.length_c   1.000
_cell.angle_alpha   90.00
_cell.angle_beta   90.00
_cell.angle_gamma   90.00
#
_symmetry.space_group_name_H-M   'P 1'
#
loop_
_entity.id
_entity.type
_entity.pdbx_description
1 polymer ?
#
loop_
_entity_poly.entity_id
_entity_poly.type
_entity_poly.pdbx_seq_one_letter_code
_entity_poly.pdbx_strand_id
1 'polypeptide(L)'
;EDTLRNNITVSDPERTSSDEELNQLLKELHVDAVINQQQLGLDSKIGSFSENSNNLSGGQWQKIALARAAYRNQGRIIILDEPTSALDPMAEAQLYKDFAEITGDKTTLLISHRLGFTSVVDRVLVFRDGKLIEDGSHRELMEKDGYYAKMYRAQVKWYQ
;
A
#
# COMPACT_ATOMS: atom_id res chain seq x y z
N GLU A 1 14.10 15.36 -2.35
CA GLU A 1 15.23 14.49 -2.76
C GLU A 1 16.03 14.09 -1.55
N ASP A 2 16.13 12.79 -1.27
CA ASP A 2 16.88 12.24 -0.15
C ASP A 2 17.29 10.80 -0.47
N THR A 3 18.09 10.17 0.39
CA THR A 3 18.48 8.77 0.23
C THR A 3 17.26 7.84 0.37
N LEU A 4 17.34 6.64 -0.20
CA LEU A 4 16.33 5.60 0.00
C LEU A 4 16.13 5.32 1.50
N ARG A 5 17.23 5.21 2.25
CA ARG A 5 17.24 5.06 3.72
C ARG A 5 16.40 6.12 4.40
N ASN A 6 16.69 7.40 4.16
CA ASN A 6 16.00 8.50 4.81
C ASN A 6 14.52 8.56 4.42
N ASN A 7 14.19 8.23 3.17
CA ASN A 7 12.81 8.14 2.73
C ASN A 7 11.98 7.10 3.48
N ILE A 8 12.61 6.03 3.96
CA ILE A 8 11.94 4.99 4.75
C ILE A 8 11.91 5.39 6.23
N THR A 9 13.05 5.76 6.79
CA THR A 9 13.22 5.97 8.25
C THR A 9 12.59 7.26 8.75
N VAL A 10 12.25 8.21 7.87
CA VAL A 10 11.60 9.48 8.25
C VAL A 10 10.27 9.30 9.00
N SER A 11 9.62 8.14 8.86
CA SER A 11 8.37 7.83 9.58
C SER A 11 8.55 7.55 11.07
N ASP A 12 9.77 7.17 11.48
CA ASP A 12 10.14 6.92 12.88
C ASP A 12 11.61 7.31 13.10
N PRO A 13 11.91 8.61 13.24
CA PRO A 13 13.29 9.10 13.32
C PRO A 13 14.04 8.65 14.58
N GLU A 14 13.31 8.23 15.62
CA GLU A 14 13.90 7.76 16.88
C GLU A 14 14.29 6.27 16.81
N ARG A 15 13.75 5.54 15.84
CA ARG A 15 14.10 4.15 15.60
C ARG A 15 15.44 4.06 14.88
N THR A 16 16.39 3.37 15.50
CA THR A 16 17.64 2.97 14.83
C THR A 16 17.47 1.58 14.23
N SER A 17 17.90 1.38 12.98
CA SER A 17 17.85 0.08 12.31
C SER A 17 19.15 -0.17 11.58
N SER A 18 19.60 -1.43 11.58
CA SER A 18 20.74 -1.83 10.78
C SER A 18 20.39 -1.91 9.29
N ASP A 19 21.40 -2.00 8.44
CA ASP A 19 21.22 -2.17 7.00
C ASP A 19 20.52 -3.50 6.68
N GLU A 20 20.83 -4.53 7.45
CA GLU A 20 20.20 -5.85 7.33
C GLU A 20 18.71 -5.78 7.62
N GLU A 21 18.29 -5.09 8.69
CA GLU A 21 16.87 -4.90 9.03
C GLU A 21 16.12 -4.12 7.95
N LEU A 22 16.72 -3.04 7.42
CA LEU A 22 16.11 -2.27 6.33
C LEU A 22 16.00 -3.09 5.05
N ASN A 23 17.05 -3.82 4.68
CA ASN A 23 17.02 -4.68 3.50
C ASN A 23 16.01 -5.82 3.64
N GLN A 24 15.87 -6.39 4.85
CA GLN A 24 14.87 -7.41 5.11
C GLN A 24 13.44 -6.85 4.94
N LEU A 25 13.15 -5.68 5.52
CA LEU A 25 11.88 -4.99 5.34
C LEU A 25 11.56 -4.73 3.86
N LEU A 26 12.53 -4.24 3.11
CA LEU A 26 12.38 -3.96 1.68
C LEU A 26 12.10 -5.23 0.87
N LYS A 27 12.69 -6.35 1.26
CA LYS A 27 12.46 -7.66 0.64
C LYS A 27 11.05 -8.19 0.94
N GLU A 28 10.61 -8.13 2.19
CA GLU A 28 9.26 -8.54 2.60
C GLU A 28 8.17 -7.77 1.85
N LEU A 29 8.41 -6.51 1.55
CA LEU A 29 7.48 -5.65 0.81
C LEU A 29 7.70 -5.64 -0.72
N HIS A 30 8.53 -6.54 -1.23
CA HIS A 30 8.89 -6.63 -2.65
C HIS A 30 9.39 -5.29 -3.25
N VAL A 31 10.02 -4.46 -2.43
CA VAL A 31 10.68 -3.22 -2.87
C VAL A 31 12.08 -3.52 -3.42
N ASP A 32 12.68 -4.65 -3.02
CA ASP A 32 13.96 -5.14 -3.51
C ASP A 32 14.00 -5.27 -5.04
N ALA A 33 12.88 -5.66 -5.68
CA ALA A 33 12.78 -5.68 -7.14
C ALA A 33 13.01 -4.29 -7.76
N VAL A 34 12.51 -3.22 -7.14
CA VAL A 34 12.72 -1.84 -7.56
C VAL A 34 14.18 -1.45 -7.40
N ILE A 35 14.76 -1.80 -6.24
CA ILE A 35 16.14 -1.52 -5.89
C ILE A 35 17.08 -2.20 -6.88
N ASN A 36 16.89 -3.48 -7.16
CA ASN A 36 17.70 -4.26 -8.09
C ASN A 36 17.56 -3.75 -9.52
N GLN A 37 16.37 -3.44 -9.98
CA GLN A 37 16.12 -2.92 -11.33
C GLN A 37 16.82 -1.58 -11.57
N GLN A 38 16.87 -0.72 -10.57
CA GLN A 38 17.47 0.60 -10.62
C GLN A 38 18.93 0.62 -10.14
N GLN A 39 19.48 -0.53 -9.73
CA GLN A 39 20.83 -0.66 -9.13
C GLN A 39 21.02 0.29 -7.93
N LEU A 40 20.01 0.45 -7.10
CA LEU A 40 20.03 1.33 -5.94
C LEU A 40 20.61 0.63 -4.72
N GLY A 41 21.31 1.41 -3.89
CA GLY A 41 21.59 1.04 -2.50
C GLY A 41 20.79 1.90 -1.53
N LEU A 42 20.86 1.58 -0.23
CA LEU A 42 20.16 2.35 0.81
C LEU A 42 20.55 3.85 0.80
N ASP A 43 21.78 4.15 0.41
CA ASP A 43 22.32 5.53 0.38
C ASP A 43 22.19 6.20 -1.00
N SER A 44 21.57 5.50 -1.97
CA SER A 44 21.26 6.10 -3.27
C SER A 44 20.20 7.20 -3.13
N LYS A 45 20.46 8.35 -3.75
CA LYS A 45 19.50 9.45 -3.82
C LYS A 45 18.39 9.11 -4.78
N ILE A 46 17.15 9.30 -4.32
CA ILE A 46 15.92 9.13 -5.08
C ILE A 46 15.15 10.45 -5.14
N GLY A 47 14.56 10.74 -6.29
CA GLY A 47 13.83 11.99 -6.54
C GLY A 47 14.02 12.48 -7.97
N SER A 48 13.49 13.66 -8.29
CA SER A 48 13.50 14.21 -9.65
C SER A 48 14.20 15.58 -9.77
N PHE A 49 14.90 16.05 -8.74
CA PHE A 49 15.38 17.44 -8.67
C PHE A 49 16.85 17.62 -9.03
N SER A 50 17.64 16.57 -9.19
CA SER A 50 19.04 16.67 -9.60
C SER A 50 19.44 15.64 -10.65
N GLU A 51 20.45 15.96 -11.47
CA GLU A 51 20.99 15.05 -12.50
C GLU A 51 21.54 13.73 -11.94
N ASN A 52 21.86 13.71 -10.64
CA ASN A 52 22.42 12.54 -9.94
C ASN A 52 21.37 11.78 -9.11
N SER A 53 20.09 12.08 -9.24
CA SER A 53 19.02 11.38 -8.54
C SER A 53 18.33 10.37 -9.45
N ASN A 54 17.96 9.23 -8.88
CA ASN A 54 17.19 8.20 -9.58
C ASN A 54 15.72 8.56 -9.55
N ASN A 55 15.13 8.78 -10.73
CA ASN A 55 13.71 9.06 -10.85
C ASN A 55 12.93 7.75 -10.83
N LEU A 56 12.00 7.64 -9.92
CA LEU A 56 11.16 6.46 -9.73
C LEU A 56 9.79 6.66 -10.40
N SER A 57 9.21 5.58 -10.93
CA SER A 57 7.82 5.59 -11.39
C SER A 57 6.85 5.77 -10.23
N GLY A 58 5.60 6.18 -10.52
CA GLY A 58 4.56 6.32 -9.50
C GLY A 58 4.34 5.04 -8.69
N GLY A 59 4.34 3.87 -9.34
CA GLY A 59 4.22 2.58 -8.66
C GLY A 59 5.43 2.25 -7.77
N GLN A 60 6.63 2.63 -8.19
CA GLN A 60 7.85 2.47 -7.38
C GLN A 60 7.81 3.38 -6.14
N TRP A 61 7.38 4.63 -6.29
CA TRP A 61 7.15 5.53 -5.16
C TRP A 61 6.10 5.00 -4.18
N GLN A 62 5.05 4.38 -4.69
CA GLN A 62 4.00 3.78 -3.87
C GLN A 62 4.56 2.65 -2.99
N LYS A 63 5.42 1.79 -3.53
CA LYS A 63 6.10 0.73 -2.76
C LYS A 63 6.99 1.31 -1.66
N ILE A 64 7.72 2.40 -1.93
CA ILE A 64 8.52 3.09 -0.90
C ILE A 64 7.62 3.70 0.18
N ALA A 65 6.46 4.24 -0.18
CA ALA A 65 5.50 4.75 0.80
C ALA A 65 4.95 3.63 1.70
N LEU A 66 4.74 2.44 1.17
CA LEU A 66 4.35 1.26 1.96
C LEU A 66 5.49 0.83 2.91
N ALA A 67 6.74 0.81 2.44
CA ALA A 67 7.89 0.51 3.29
C ALA A 67 8.02 1.53 4.44
N ARG A 68 7.75 2.80 4.15
CA ARG A 68 7.70 3.87 5.18
C ARG A 68 6.60 3.61 6.22
N ALA A 69 5.41 3.19 5.79
CA ALA A 69 4.31 2.88 6.70
C ALA A 69 4.61 1.64 7.57
N ALA A 70 5.23 0.62 6.98
CA ALA A 70 5.62 -0.60 7.69
C ALA A 70 6.80 -0.39 8.65
N TYR A 71 7.76 0.47 8.29
CA TYR A 71 8.91 0.80 9.14
C TYR A 71 8.49 1.36 10.50
N ARG A 72 7.42 2.16 10.55
CA ARG A 72 6.87 2.70 11.79
C ARG A 72 6.18 1.60 12.60
N ASN A 73 6.94 0.97 13.49
CA ASN A 73 6.48 -0.19 14.26
C ASN A 73 5.54 0.17 15.42
N GLN A 74 5.63 1.38 15.99
CA GLN A 74 4.87 1.80 17.18
C GLN A 74 3.46 2.32 16.89
N GLY A 75 3.08 2.50 15.63
CA GLY A 75 1.74 2.97 15.24
C GLY A 75 0.69 1.87 15.45
N ARG A 76 -0.40 2.20 16.15
CA ARG A 76 -1.55 1.29 16.31
C ARG A 76 -2.56 1.40 15.18
N ILE A 77 -2.46 2.43 14.36
CA ILE A 77 -3.36 2.71 13.25
C ILE A 77 -2.53 2.94 11.99
N ILE A 78 -2.93 2.28 10.91
CA ILE A 78 -2.43 2.54 9.56
C ILE A 78 -3.56 3.10 8.71
N ILE A 79 -3.28 4.17 7.97
CA ILE A 79 -4.21 4.73 6.98
C ILE A 79 -3.55 4.60 5.62
N LEU A 80 -4.20 3.89 4.70
CA LEU A 80 -3.78 3.70 3.32
C LEU A 80 -4.82 4.33 2.39
N ASP A 81 -4.42 5.38 1.71
CA ASP A 81 -5.26 6.09 0.75
C ASP A 81 -4.81 5.74 -0.68
N GLU A 82 -5.69 5.05 -1.41
CA GLU A 82 -5.48 4.57 -2.79
C GLU A 82 -4.13 3.84 -3.00
N PRO A 83 -3.76 2.85 -2.15
CA PRO A 83 -2.41 2.26 -2.16
C PRO A 83 -2.07 1.46 -3.41
N THR A 84 -3.01 1.25 -4.32
CA THR A 84 -2.81 0.52 -5.58
C THR A 84 -3.00 1.36 -6.83
N SER A 85 -3.26 2.67 -6.69
CA SER A 85 -3.66 3.53 -7.83
C SER A 85 -2.63 3.57 -8.97
N ALA A 86 -1.34 3.46 -8.67
CA ALA A 86 -0.24 3.48 -9.65
C ALA A 86 0.39 2.10 -9.90
N LEU A 87 -0.24 1.01 -9.43
CA LEU A 87 0.24 -0.36 -9.63
C LEU A 87 -0.45 -1.00 -10.82
N ASP A 88 0.31 -1.85 -11.53
CA ASP A 88 -0.26 -2.79 -12.49
C ASP A 88 -1.03 -3.92 -11.78
N PRO A 89 -1.88 -4.69 -12.48
CA PRO A 89 -2.72 -5.71 -11.86
C PRO A 89 -1.94 -6.82 -11.13
N MET A 90 -0.74 -7.16 -11.58
CA MET A 90 0.08 -8.19 -10.92
C MET A 90 0.67 -7.68 -9.60
N ALA A 91 1.18 -6.46 -9.60
CA ALA A 91 1.69 -5.80 -8.40
C ALA A 91 0.56 -5.52 -7.39
N GLU A 92 -0.63 -5.17 -7.88
CA GLU A 92 -1.82 -5.02 -7.04
C GLU A 92 -2.21 -6.34 -6.37
N ALA A 93 -2.27 -7.44 -7.10
CA ALA A 93 -2.59 -8.76 -6.56
C ALA A 93 -1.55 -9.23 -5.52
N GLN A 94 -0.28 -8.90 -5.72
CA GLN A 94 0.77 -9.18 -4.75
C GLN A 94 0.58 -8.35 -3.47
N LEU A 95 0.30 -7.05 -3.60
CA LEU A 95 0.03 -6.19 -2.45
C LEU A 95 -1.14 -6.71 -1.59
N TYR A 96 -2.19 -7.26 -2.21
CA TYR A 96 -3.31 -7.86 -1.46
C TYR A 96 -2.88 -9.05 -0.62
N LYS A 97 -1.94 -9.87 -1.11
CA LYS A 97 -1.38 -11.00 -0.35
C LYS A 97 -0.52 -10.53 0.81
N ASP A 98 0.28 -9.49 0.58
CA ASP A 98 1.23 -8.96 1.55
C ASP A 98 0.53 -8.05 2.58
N PHE A 99 -0.73 -7.70 2.33
CA PHE A 99 -1.49 -6.74 3.14
C PHE A 99 -1.53 -7.12 4.62
N ALA A 100 -1.75 -8.41 4.92
CA ALA A 100 -1.78 -8.91 6.30
C ALA A 100 -0.41 -8.75 6.99
N GLU A 101 0.69 -8.94 6.27
CA GLU A 101 2.05 -8.74 6.80
C GLU A 101 2.35 -7.27 7.04
N ILE A 102 1.94 -6.40 6.11
CA ILE A 102 2.14 -4.95 6.22
C ILE A 102 1.38 -4.37 7.41
N THR A 103 0.15 -4.83 7.61
CA THR A 103 -0.74 -4.28 8.63
C THR A 103 -0.54 -4.92 10.00
N GLY A 104 -0.19 -6.20 10.06
CA GLY A 104 -0.04 -6.95 11.31
C GLY A 104 -1.28 -6.84 12.19
N ASP A 105 -1.08 -6.62 13.50
CA ASP A 105 -2.15 -6.44 14.49
C ASP A 105 -2.70 -5.00 14.58
N LYS A 106 -2.38 -4.15 13.60
CA LYS A 106 -2.77 -2.74 13.63
C LYS A 106 -4.17 -2.53 13.08
N THR A 107 -4.92 -1.59 13.66
CA THR A 107 -6.16 -1.12 13.05
C THR A 107 -5.84 -0.43 11.73
N THR A 108 -6.38 -0.95 10.63
CA THR A 108 -6.09 -0.42 9.30
C THR A 108 -7.33 0.20 8.67
N LEU A 109 -7.19 1.47 8.27
CA LEU A 109 -8.17 2.16 7.44
C LEU A 109 -7.65 2.20 6.00
N LEU A 110 -8.36 1.52 5.12
CA LEU A 110 -8.06 1.50 3.69
C LEU A 110 -9.11 2.31 2.93
N ILE A 111 -8.67 3.27 2.14
CA ILE A 111 -9.53 4.04 1.23
C ILE A 111 -9.19 3.61 -0.18
N SER A 112 -10.17 3.11 -0.93
CA SER A 112 -9.96 2.71 -2.31
C SER A 112 -11.25 2.71 -3.11
N HIS A 113 -11.14 2.97 -4.40
CA HIS A 113 -12.18 2.70 -5.38
C HIS A 113 -12.01 1.34 -6.08
N ARG A 114 -10.93 0.61 -5.78
CA ARG A 114 -10.67 -0.75 -6.26
C ARG A 114 -11.14 -1.77 -5.24
N LEU A 115 -12.10 -2.59 -5.64
CA LEU A 115 -12.79 -3.51 -4.72
C LEU A 115 -12.05 -4.82 -4.45
N GLY A 116 -10.84 -5.00 -5.00
CA GLY A 116 -10.01 -6.19 -4.75
C GLY A 116 -9.67 -6.41 -3.27
N PHE A 117 -9.51 -5.32 -2.51
CA PHE A 117 -9.24 -5.38 -1.06
C PHE A 117 -10.41 -5.90 -0.22
N THR A 118 -11.64 -5.85 -0.74
CA THR A 118 -12.83 -6.20 0.05
C THR A 118 -12.87 -7.66 0.49
N SER A 119 -12.08 -8.52 -0.13
CA SER A 119 -11.93 -9.93 0.26
C SER A 119 -10.96 -10.16 1.42
N VAL A 120 -10.12 -9.16 1.76
CA VAL A 120 -9.08 -9.28 2.80
C VAL A 120 -9.31 -8.36 3.99
N VAL A 121 -10.33 -7.49 3.95
CA VAL A 121 -10.71 -6.62 5.06
C VAL A 121 -11.90 -7.19 5.84
N ASP A 122 -11.96 -6.92 7.14
CA ASP A 122 -13.02 -7.39 8.02
C ASP A 122 -14.36 -6.67 7.79
N ARG A 123 -14.28 -5.38 7.42
CA ARG A 123 -15.44 -4.49 7.36
C ARG A 123 -15.30 -3.50 6.21
N VAL A 124 -16.38 -3.28 5.49
CA VAL A 124 -16.48 -2.34 4.37
C VAL A 124 -17.50 -1.26 4.73
N LEU A 125 -17.07 0.00 4.59
CA LEU A 125 -17.91 1.18 4.76
C LEU A 125 -18.12 1.83 3.39
N VAL A 126 -19.35 1.89 2.92
CA VAL A 126 -19.67 2.46 1.61
C VAL A 126 -20.20 3.86 1.75
N PHE A 127 -19.49 4.82 1.18
CA PHE A 127 -19.88 6.23 1.18
C PHE A 127 -20.42 6.65 -0.18
N ARG A 128 -21.49 7.45 -0.16
CA ARG A 128 -22.03 8.11 -1.34
C ARG A 128 -22.56 9.49 -0.96
N ASP A 129 -22.21 10.49 -1.75
CA ASP A 129 -22.60 11.89 -1.53
C ASP A 129 -22.31 12.37 -0.09
N GLY A 130 -21.14 11.99 0.45
CA GLY A 130 -20.69 12.33 1.80
C GLY A 130 -21.39 11.60 2.94
N LYS A 131 -22.25 10.60 2.65
CA LYS A 131 -23.01 9.83 3.64
C LYS A 131 -22.60 8.37 3.61
N LEU A 132 -22.52 7.76 4.79
CA LEU A 132 -22.42 6.31 4.92
C LEU A 132 -23.76 5.69 4.55
N ILE A 133 -23.77 4.88 3.49
CA ILE A 133 -25.00 4.26 2.96
C ILE A 133 -25.07 2.76 3.22
N GLU A 134 -23.93 2.08 3.30
CA GLU A 134 -23.86 0.66 3.61
C GLU A 134 -22.65 0.37 4.49
N ASP A 135 -22.79 -0.64 5.35
CA ASP A 135 -21.80 -1.08 6.33
C ASP A 135 -21.96 -2.57 6.57
N GLY A 136 -20.87 -3.33 6.52
CA GLY A 136 -20.83 -4.78 6.74
C GLY A 136 -19.59 -5.43 6.14
N SER A 137 -19.49 -6.76 6.27
CA SER A 137 -18.50 -7.56 5.57
C SER A 137 -18.83 -7.64 4.07
N HIS A 138 -17.83 -8.02 3.26
CA HIS A 138 -18.04 -8.29 1.84
C HIS A 138 -19.24 -9.23 1.61
N ARG A 139 -19.31 -10.33 2.36
CA ARG A 139 -20.40 -11.32 2.22
C ARG A 139 -21.77 -10.70 2.51
N GLU A 140 -21.92 -10.01 3.64
CA GLU A 140 -23.19 -9.40 4.03
C GLU A 140 -23.68 -8.36 3.02
N LEU A 141 -22.74 -7.55 2.49
CA LEU A 141 -23.08 -6.53 1.50
C LEU A 141 -23.43 -7.12 0.13
N MET A 142 -22.82 -8.24 -0.25
CA MET A 142 -23.20 -8.98 -1.47
C MET A 142 -24.58 -9.62 -1.32
N GLU A 143 -24.92 -10.19 -0.15
CA GLU A 143 -26.26 -10.78 0.15
C GLU A 143 -27.34 -9.72 0.17
N LYS A 144 -27.06 -8.49 0.65
CA LYS A 144 -28.01 -7.36 0.63
C LYS A 144 -28.37 -6.90 -0.78
N ASP A 145 -27.57 -7.23 -1.78
CA ASP A 145 -27.73 -6.83 -3.19
C ASP A 145 -27.88 -5.31 -3.40
N GLY A 146 -27.25 -4.51 -2.56
CA GLY A 146 -27.34 -3.06 -2.52
C GLY A 146 -26.41 -2.35 -3.51
N TYR A 147 -26.00 -1.14 -3.16
CA TYR A 147 -25.11 -0.32 -3.98
C TYR A 147 -23.72 -0.94 -4.11
N TYR A 148 -23.18 -1.47 -2.99
CA TYR A 148 -21.91 -2.18 -2.97
C TYR A 148 -21.87 -3.35 -3.95
N ALA A 149 -22.88 -4.23 -3.89
CA ALA A 149 -22.94 -5.42 -4.75
C ALA A 149 -22.98 -5.05 -6.23
N LYS A 150 -23.68 -3.96 -6.60
CA LYS A 150 -23.72 -3.44 -7.96
C LYS A 150 -22.35 -2.93 -8.42
N MET A 151 -21.66 -2.17 -7.57
CA MET A 151 -20.30 -1.68 -7.85
C MET A 151 -19.33 -2.84 -8.03
N TYR A 152 -19.37 -3.81 -7.12
CA TYR A 152 -18.48 -4.97 -7.15
C TYR A 152 -18.65 -5.78 -8.45
N ARG A 153 -19.89 -6.11 -8.82
CA ARG A 153 -20.19 -6.83 -10.07
C ARG A 153 -19.78 -6.03 -11.31
N ALA A 154 -19.96 -4.72 -11.29
CA ALA A 154 -19.53 -3.87 -12.39
C ALA A 154 -18.01 -3.93 -12.56
N GLN A 155 -17.24 -3.86 -11.48
CA GLN A 155 -15.78 -3.95 -11.53
C GLN A 155 -15.30 -5.33 -12.01
N VAL A 156 -15.83 -6.42 -11.45
CA VAL A 156 -15.44 -7.79 -11.85
C VAL A 156 -15.63 -8.06 -13.33
N LYS A 157 -16.67 -7.48 -13.97
CA LYS A 157 -16.91 -7.62 -15.41
C LYS A 157 -15.82 -6.98 -16.28
N TRP A 158 -15.05 -6.03 -15.76
CA TRP A 158 -13.96 -5.39 -16.50
C TRP A 158 -12.63 -6.16 -16.42
N TYR A 159 -12.54 -7.13 -15.50
CA TYR A 159 -11.35 -7.96 -15.31
C TYR A 159 -11.50 -9.38 -15.92
N GLN A 160 -12.63 -9.68 -16.55
CA GLN A 160 -12.88 -10.90 -17.36
C GLN A 160 -12.74 -10.61 -18.86
#